data_1f35d45aacbd2a7e988d8ef92581218b
#
_entry.id   1f35d45aacbd2a7e988d8ef92581218b
#
_cell.length_a   1.000
_cell.length_b   1.000
_cell.length_c   1.000
_cell.angle_alpha   90.00
_cell.angle_beta   90.00
_cell.angle_gamma   90.00
#
_symmetry.space_group_name_H-M   'P 1'
#
loop_
_entity.id
_entity.type
_entity.pdbx_description
1 polymer ?
#
loop_
_entity_poly.entity_id
_entity_poly.type
_entity_poly.pdbx_seq_one_letter_code
_entity_poly.pdbx_strand_id
1 'polypeptide(L)'
;MGFLHYDKKNNKAELRKLIGEKGYRGKGLGKKSTKLWLSYGLYGLKLRKIYLYTFETNLLNIRINREMGFQLEGVFKQENIDDNISKDIIRMAYLV
;
A
#
# COMPACT_ATOMS: atom_id res chain seq x y z
N MET A 1 -1.46 8.31 6.42
CA MET A 1 -0.81 7.81 5.19
C MET A 1 0.48 8.57 4.97
N GLY A 2 1.50 7.93 4.48
CA GLY A 2 2.77 8.59 4.25
C GLY A 2 3.77 7.67 3.59
N PHE A 3 4.90 8.23 3.15
CA PHE A 3 6.00 7.44 2.61
C PHE A 3 7.03 7.14 3.70
N LEU A 4 7.52 5.90 3.71
CA LEU A 4 8.57 5.42 4.59
C LEU A 4 9.66 4.75 3.77
N HIS A 5 10.81 4.57 4.39
CA HIS A 5 11.94 3.86 3.77
C HIS A 5 12.31 4.41 2.40
N TYR A 6 12.35 5.75 2.30
CA TYR A 6 12.73 6.42 1.06
C TYR A 6 14.18 6.07 0.71
N ASP A 7 14.33 5.43 -0.45
CA ASP A 7 15.65 5.05 -0.99
C ASP A 7 15.97 5.97 -2.15
N LYS A 8 16.75 6.99 -1.89
CA LYS A 8 17.11 8.01 -2.88
C LYS A 8 17.93 7.42 -4.03
N LYS A 9 18.78 6.44 -3.74
CA LYS A 9 19.62 5.81 -4.75
C LYS A 9 18.79 5.06 -5.78
N ASN A 10 17.77 4.34 -5.34
CA ASN A 10 16.93 3.52 -6.21
C ASN A 10 15.59 4.17 -6.54
N ASN A 11 15.32 5.37 -6.04
CA ASN A 11 14.09 6.12 -6.25
C ASN A 11 12.84 5.30 -5.94
N LYS A 12 12.83 4.70 -4.75
CA LYS A 12 11.68 3.92 -4.29
C LYS A 12 11.34 4.24 -2.85
N ALA A 13 10.09 4.04 -2.48
CA ALA A 13 9.63 4.22 -1.10
C ALA A 13 8.42 3.36 -0.84
N GLU A 14 8.18 3.09 0.45
CA GLU A 14 6.97 2.39 0.90
C GLU A 14 5.87 3.41 1.16
N LEU A 15 4.68 3.17 0.59
CA LEU A 15 3.49 3.92 0.94
C LEU A 15 2.79 3.21 2.09
N ARG A 16 2.83 3.82 3.27
CA ARG A 16 2.15 3.27 4.44
C ARG A 16 0.79 3.89 4.61
N LYS A 17 -0.23 3.03 4.68
CA LYS A 17 -1.60 3.43 4.89
C LYS A 17 -2.03 3.14 6.32
N LEU A 18 -2.71 4.09 6.96
CA LEU A 18 -3.35 3.87 8.24
C LEU A 18 -4.75 3.31 7.98
N ILE A 19 -4.86 2.00 7.88
CA ILE A 19 -6.09 1.34 7.42
C ILE A 19 -6.99 0.92 8.58
N GLY A 20 -6.74 1.37 9.76
CA GLY A 20 -7.55 0.98 10.91
C GLY A 20 -8.64 1.98 11.31
N GLU A 21 -8.69 3.13 10.69
CA GLU A 21 -9.64 4.16 11.10
C GLU A 21 -11.01 3.94 10.48
N LYS A 22 -11.98 3.63 11.37
CA LYS A 22 -13.36 3.36 10.95
C LYS A 22 -13.99 4.51 10.15
N GLY A 23 -13.55 5.75 10.36
CA GLY A 23 -14.08 6.91 9.66
C GLY A 23 -13.79 6.95 8.16
N TYR A 24 -12.85 6.16 7.68
CA TYR A 24 -12.49 6.14 6.27
C TYR A 24 -13.16 5.03 5.48
N ARG A 25 -13.81 4.09 6.17
CA ARG A 25 -14.43 2.95 5.50
C ARG A 25 -15.72 3.36 4.80
N GLY A 26 -15.89 2.91 3.56
CA GLY A 26 -17.12 3.07 2.80
C GLY A 26 -17.41 4.46 2.26
N LYS A 27 -16.51 5.42 2.45
CA LYS A 27 -16.69 6.80 1.98
C LYS A 27 -15.83 7.17 0.78
N GLY A 28 -15.12 6.23 0.21
CA GLY A 28 -14.21 6.50 -0.91
C GLY A 28 -12.97 7.29 -0.54
N LEU A 29 -12.78 7.61 0.74
CA LEU A 29 -11.64 8.40 1.19
C LEU A 29 -10.32 7.66 1.04
N GLY A 30 -10.32 6.34 1.26
CA GLY A 30 -9.13 5.53 1.07
C GLY A 30 -8.61 5.57 -0.36
N LYS A 31 -9.53 5.49 -1.33
CA LYS A 31 -9.17 5.57 -2.74
C LYS A 31 -8.65 6.95 -3.12
N LYS A 32 -9.33 8.01 -2.68
CA LYS A 32 -8.92 9.39 -2.94
C LYS A 32 -7.55 9.68 -2.33
N SER A 33 -7.34 9.28 -1.09
CA SER A 33 -6.06 9.48 -0.40
C SER A 33 -4.92 8.72 -1.07
N THR A 34 -5.17 7.48 -1.47
CA THR A 34 -4.17 6.68 -2.19
C THR A 34 -3.78 7.35 -3.50
N LYS A 35 -4.77 7.83 -4.25
CA LYS A 35 -4.52 8.52 -5.52
C LYS A 35 -3.69 9.77 -5.31
N LEU A 36 -4.01 10.56 -4.28
CA LEU A 36 -3.28 11.79 -3.98
C LEU A 36 -1.83 11.51 -3.60
N TRP A 37 -1.60 10.54 -2.70
CA TRP A 37 -0.25 10.18 -2.28
C TRP A 37 0.55 9.56 -3.43
N LEU A 38 -0.10 8.73 -4.26
CA LEU A 38 0.54 8.16 -5.44
C LEU A 38 1.02 9.26 -6.39
N SER A 39 0.16 10.24 -6.67
CA SER A 39 0.52 11.38 -7.52
C SER A 39 1.69 12.17 -6.92
N TYR A 40 1.69 12.40 -5.62
CA TYR A 40 2.79 13.10 -4.95
C TYR A 40 4.10 12.31 -5.09
N GLY A 41 4.05 10.99 -4.89
CA GLY A 41 5.24 10.15 -5.04
C GLY A 41 5.79 10.16 -6.47
N LEU A 42 4.91 10.05 -7.46
CA LEU A 42 5.33 9.98 -8.87
C LEU A 42 5.82 11.33 -9.39
N TYR A 43 5.09 12.40 -9.12
CA TYR A 43 5.38 13.71 -9.71
C TYR A 43 6.14 14.62 -8.75
N GLY A 44 5.85 14.58 -7.46
CA GLY A 44 6.53 15.39 -6.46
C GLY A 44 7.90 14.85 -6.09
N LEU A 45 7.98 13.58 -5.74
CA LEU A 45 9.23 12.93 -5.34
C LEU A 45 9.94 12.24 -6.50
N LYS A 46 9.28 12.11 -7.64
CA LYS A 46 9.81 11.46 -8.83
C LYS A 46 10.26 10.02 -8.57
N LEU A 47 9.49 9.30 -7.75
CA LEU A 47 9.75 7.91 -7.45
C LEU A 47 9.46 7.06 -8.69
N ARG A 48 10.28 6.04 -8.91
CA ARG A 48 10.04 5.08 -10.00
C ARG A 48 9.41 3.79 -9.51
N LYS A 49 9.38 3.57 -8.18
CA LYS A 49 8.72 2.42 -7.57
C LYS A 49 8.11 2.83 -6.26
N ILE A 50 6.84 2.50 -6.08
CA ILE A 50 6.12 2.68 -4.81
C ILE A 50 5.56 1.33 -4.43
N TYR A 51 5.90 0.85 -3.23
CA TYR A 51 5.42 -0.45 -2.77
C TYR A 51 4.68 -0.28 -1.45
N LEU A 52 3.84 -1.26 -1.14
CA LEU A 52 3.07 -1.27 0.09
C LEU A 52 2.78 -2.70 0.52
N TYR A 53 2.38 -2.83 1.78
CA TYR A 53 2.04 -4.11 2.37
C TYR A 53 0.60 -4.09 2.84
N THR A 54 -0.09 -5.21 2.70
CA THR A 54 -1.44 -5.38 3.20
C THR A 54 -1.66 -6.84 3.59
N PHE A 55 -2.60 -7.08 4.53
CA PHE A 55 -3.00 -8.45 4.84
C PHE A 55 -3.77 -9.04 3.67
N GLU A 56 -3.60 -10.34 3.42
CA GLU A 56 -4.33 -11.04 2.35
C GLU A 56 -5.84 -10.97 2.54
N THR A 57 -6.30 -10.81 3.79
CA THR A 57 -7.72 -10.71 4.12
C THR A 57 -8.32 -9.35 3.87
N ASN A 58 -7.49 -8.32 3.65
CA ASN A 58 -7.98 -6.97 3.42
C ASN A 58 -8.33 -6.77 1.93
N LEU A 59 -9.44 -7.39 1.52
CA LEU A 59 -9.84 -7.39 0.12
C LEU A 59 -10.15 -6.01 -0.43
N LEU A 60 -10.71 -5.13 0.40
CA LEU A 60 -11.01 -3.76 -0.03
C LEU A 60 -9.74 -2.99 -0.38
N ASN A 61 -8.72 -3.09 0.47
CA ASN A 61 -7.46 -2.40 0.22
C ASN A 61 -6.73 -2.97 -1.01
N ILE A 62 -6.74 -4.29 -1.16
CA ILE A 62 -6.16 -4.94 -2.34
C ILE A 62 -6.85 -4.45 -3.61
N ARG A 63 -8.17 -4.37 -3.59
CA ARG A 63 -8.96 -3.88 -4.72
C ARG A 63 -8.62 -2.43 -5.06
N ILE A 64 -8.57 -1.56 -4.05
CA ILE A 64 -8.22 -0.15 -4.24
C ILE A 64 -6.83 -0.02 -4.86
N ASN A 65 -5.86 -0.78 -4.34
CA ASN A 65 -4.50 -0.73 -4.86
C ASN A 65 -4.42 -1.20 -6.31
N ARG A 66 -5.15 -2.27 -6.66
CA ARG A 66 -5.21 -2.75 -8.04
C ARG A 66 -5.81 -1.71 -8.98
N GLU A 67 -6.88 -1.06 -8.56
CA GLU A 67 -7.52 0.00 -9.35
C GLU A 67 -6.58 1.18 -9.57
N MET A 68 -5.66 1.43 -8.64
CA MET A 68 -4.66 2.49 -8.78
C MET A 68 -3.46 2.09 -9.62
N GLY A 69 -3.35 0.82 -9.99
CA GLY A 69 -2.25 0.33 -10.81
C GLY A 69 -1.18 -0.47 -10.06
N PHE A 70 -1.36 -0.70 -8.77
CA PHE A 70 -0.47 -1.59 -8.02
C PHE A 70 -0.67 -3.04 -8.44
N GLN A 71 0.40 -3.78 -8.51
CA GLN A 71 0.39 -5.19 -8.86
C GLN A 71 0.99 -6.03 -7.74
N LEU A 72 0.57 -7.29 -7.64
CA LEU A 72 1.14 -8.22 -6.67
C LEU A 72 2.63 -8.40 -6.95
N GLU A 73 3.46 -8.24 -5.93
CA GLU A 73 4.90 -8.43 -6.04
C GLU A 73 5.37 -9.64 -5.25
N GLY A 74 4.76 -9.94 -4.14
CA GLY A 74 5.13 -11.09 -3.33
C GLY A 74 4.15 -11.36 -2.22
N VAL A 75 4.26 -12.57 -1.67
CA VAL A 75 3.44 -13.02 -0.53
C VAL A 75 4.38 -13.53 0.55
N PHE A 76 4.24 -12.97 1.76
CA PHE A 76 4.98 -13.43 2.93
C PHE A 76 4.05 -14.30 3.75
N LYS A 77 4.30 -15.61 3.72
CA LYS A 77 3.45 -16.59 4.40
C LYS A 77 3.61 -16.50 5.91
N GLN A 78 2.48 -16.49 6.62
CA GLN A 78 2.42 -16.54 8.08
C GLN A 78 3.31 -15.48 8.75
N GLU A 79 3.40 -14.31 8.14
CA GLU A 79 4.32 -13.26 8.59
C GLU A 79 3.85 -12.58 9.87
N ASN A 80 2.55 -12.56 10.11
CA ASN A 80 2.00 -11.89 11.27
C ASN A 80 0.96 -12.75 11.95
N ILE A 81 0.84 -12.62 13.28
CA ILE A 81 -0.14 -13.34 14.08
C ILE A 81 -1.07 -12.31 14.72
N ASP A 82 -2.38 -12.46 14.50
CA ASP A 82 -3.41 -11.63 15.06
C ASP A 82 -4.49 -12.54 15.66
N ASP A 83 -4.78 -12.35 16.96
CA ASP A 83 -5.75 -13.19 17.69
C ASP A 83 -5.49 -14.69 17.54
N ASN A 84 -4.23 -15.10 17.64
CA ASN A 84 -3.78 -16.49 17.45
C ASN A 84 -4.02 -17.04 16.04
N ILE A 85 -4.33 -16.17 15.08
CA ILE A 85 -4.48 -16.55 13.68
C ILE A 85 -3.30 -16.01 12.91
N SER A 86 -2.59 -16.90 12.24
CA SER A 86 -1.49 -16.53 11.36
C SER A 86 -2.03 -15.92 10.08
N LYS A 87 -1.47 -14.77 9.68
CA LYS A 87 -1.90 -14.04 8.48
C LYS A 87 -0.75 -13.88 7.51
N ASP A 88 -1.05 -14.02 6.23
CA ASP A 88 -0.12 -13.72 5.17
C ASP A 88 -0.13 -12.22 4.87
N ILE A 89 1.04 -11.69 4.53
CA ILE A 89 1.19 -10.31 4.12
C ILE A 89 1.51 -10.28 2.63
N ILE A 90 0.78 -9.44 1.91
CA ILE A 90 0.97 -9.24 0.48
C ILE A 90 1.75 -7.95 0.27
N ARG A 91 2.79 -8.01 -0.55
CA ARG A 91 3.47 -6.82 -1.04
C ARG A 91 2.98 -6.50 -2.44
N MET A 92 2.54 -5.27 -2.64
CA MET A 92 2.12 -4.76 -3.93
C MET A 92 3.00 -3.59 -4.33
N ALA A 93 3.20 -3.40 -5.62
CA ALA A 93 4.06 -2.34 -6.12
C ALA A 93 3.48 -1.65 -7.34
N TYR A 94 3.71 -0.35 -7.42
CA TYR A 94 3.48 0.46 -8.61
C TYR A 94 4.84 0.75 -9.24
N LEU A 95 4.99 0.39 -10.49
CA LEU A 95 6.22 0.61 -11.25
C LEU A 95 5.96 1.63 -12.36
N VAL A 96 6.86 2.58 -12.44
CA VAL A 96 6.83 3.56 -13.53
C VAL A 96 7.51 3.02 -14.76
#